data_08e71d3af9a42cb527b85927733ae025
#
_entry.id   08e71d3af9a42cb527b85927733ae025
#
_cell.length_a   1.000
_cell.length_b   1.000
_cell.length_c   1.000
_cell.angle_alpha   90.00
_cell.angle_beta   90.00
_cell.angle_gamma   90.00
#
_symmetry.space_group_name_H-M   'P 1'
#
loop_
_entity.id
_entity.type
_entity.pdbx_description
1 polymer ?
#
loop_
_entity_poly.entity_id
_entity_poly.type
_entity_poly.pdbx_seq_one_letter_code
_entity_poly.pdbx_strand_id
1 'polypeptide(L)'
;VIVKKVRYKKNFVKIHIELPVREQTCPHCKAKTTKIKDYRIQIIKDVPIRFKTTLLSYRKRRYQCKECGKTFYEKAHFLPKRARKTTRVTEFIVDRLKTKQSMKDIAKDADVSVNTVSRLLPPLAVSAKHLPEVLCIDEFKGNTGYYKYQVSLMDGKTRKPIDIIECRYKTHLLDYFNKFSLQERKKVKYVVTDLWKTYKDLANTYFPNAKVVADKFHFVRYSTEAVDSVRKQVQDKLPRAERKYFKHSRKLLSVSYTHLRAHETRG
;
A
#
# COMPACT_ATOMS: atom_id res chain seq x y z
N VAL A 1 -31.78 -7.96 -4.87
CA VAL A 1 -31.61 -7.62 -6.29
C VAL A 1 -32.19 -8.76 -7.11
N ILE A 2 -32.96 -8.43 -8.14
CA ILE A 2 -33.55 -9.41 -9.07
C ILE A 2 -32.72 -9.34 -10.36
N VAL A 3 -32.18 -10.50 -10.78
CA VAL A 3 -31.50 -10.66 -12.07
C VAL A 3 -32.54 -11.02 -13.12
N LYS A 4 -32.68 -10.19 -14.14
CA LYS A 4 -33.64 -10.39 -15.25
C LYS A 4 -33.01 -11.12 -16.44
N LYS A 5 -31.77 -10.79 -16.78
CA LYS A 5 -31.07 -11.34 -17.95
C LYS A 5 -29.57 -11.20 -17.76
N VAL A 6 -28.82 -12.21 -18.19
CA VAL A 6 -27.36 -12.19 -18.28
C VAL A 6 -26.95 -12.31 -19.73
N ARG A 7 -26.07 -11.46 -20.21
CA ARG A 7 -25.51 -11.49 -21.57
C ARG A 7 -23.99 -11.63 -21.48
N TYR A 8 -23.46 -12.69 -22.04
CA TYR A 8 -22.02 -12.91 -22.17
C TYR A 8 -21.53 -12.40 -23.51
N LYS A 9 -20.47 -11.60 -23.49
CA LYS A 9 -19.71 -11.16 -24.65
C LYS A 9 -18.24 -11.59 -24.49
N LYS A 10 -17.44 -11.41 -25.56
CA LYS A 10 -16.02 -11.80 -25.54
C LYS A 10 -15.27 -11.14 -24.37
N ASN A 11 -15.47 -9.85 -24.16
CA ASN A 11 -14.69 -9.04 -23.20
C ASN A 11 -15.47 -8.58 -21.97
N PHE A 12 -16.79 -8.77 -21.91
CA PHE A 12 -17.59 -8.34 -20.78
C PHE A 12 -18.82 -9.22 -20.54
N VAL A 13 -19.31 -9.19 -19.31
CA VAL A 13 -20.60 -9.76 -18.91
C VAL A 13 -21.54 -8.62 -18.56
N LYS A 14 -22.72 -8.57 -19.18
CA LYS A 14 -23.75 -7.58 -18.85
C LYS A 14 -24.91 -8.25 -18.15
N ILE A 15 -25.20 -7.84 -16.91
CA ILE A 15 -26.25 -8.38 -16.06
C ILE A 15 -27.33 -7.33 -15.93
N HIS A 16 -28.54 -7.64 -16.39
CA HIS A 16 -29.70 -6.78 -16.25
C HIS A 16 -30.35 -7.04 -14.89
N ILE A 17 -30.41 -5.99 -14.07
CA ILE A 17 -30.91 -6.08 -12.70
C ILE A 17 -31.97 -5.02 -12.40
N GLU A 18 -32.83 -5.34 -11.45
CA GLU A 18 -33.74 -4.39 -10.81
C GLU A 18 -33.89 -4.72 -9.31
N LEU A 19 -34.35 -3.79 -8.52
CA LEU A 19 -34.71 -4.04 -7.14
C LEU A 19 -36.15 -4.59 -7.06
N PRO A 20 -36.52 -5.33 -6.02
CA PRO A 20 -37.94 -5.61 -5.74
C PRO A 20 -38.73 -4.29 -5.61
N VAL A 21 -39.96 -4.29 -6.09
CA VAL A 21 -40.88 -3.14 -5.87
C VAL A 21 -41.18 -3.06 -4.37
N ARG A 22 -40.94 -1.91 -3.79
CA ARG A 22 -41.22 -1.64 -2.36
C ARG A 22 -41.75 -0.23 -2.23
N GLU A 23 -42.55 -0.03 -1.21
CA GLU A 23 -42.98 1.29 -0.78
C GLU A 23 -41.75 2.15 -0.45
N GLN A 24 -41.75 3.40 -0.91
CA GLN A 24 -40.64 4.34 -0.73
C GLN A 24 -41.10 5.56 0.08
N THR A 25 -40.24 6.02 0.97
CA THR A 25 -40.47 7.24 1.73
C THR A 25 -39.95 8.45 0.96
N CYS A 26 -40.80 9.42 0.74
CA CYS A 26 -40.45 10.67 0.08
C CYS A 26 -39.35 11.42 0.88
N PRO A 27 -38.22 11.80 0.28
CA PRO A 27 -37.17 12.52 0.98
C PRO A 27 -37.57 13.95 1.40
N HIS A 28 -38.61 14.51 0.80
CA HIS A 28 -39.10 15.88 1.06
C HIS A 28 -40.14 15.98 2.15
N CYS A 29 -41.29 15.28 2.01
CA CYS A 29 -42.41 15.35 2.95
C CYS A 29 -42.57 14.11 3.82
N LYS A 30 -41.70 13.11 3.69
CA LYS A 30 -41.70 11.83 4.43
C LYS A 30 -42.91 10.94 4.17
N ALA A 31 -43.85 11.34 3.33
CA ALA A 31 -45.00 10.50 2.95
C ALA A 31 -44.53 9.25 2.19
N LYS A 32 -45.29 8.17 2.33
CA LYS A 32 -45.00 6.91 1.63
C LYS A 32 -45.68 6.87 0.26
N THR A 33 -44.99 6.27 -0.71
CA THR A 33 -45.52 6.15 -2.06
C THR A 33 -45.04 4.88 -2.76
N THR A 34 -45.92 4.29 -3.56
CA THR A 34 -45.61 3.18 -4.47
C THR A 34 -45.69 3.62 -5.94
N LYS A 35 -46.14 4.89 -6.19
CA LYS A 35 -46.35 5.41 -7.54
C LYS A 35 -45.03 5.57 -8.28
N ILE A 36 -44.76 4.71 -9.26
CA ILE A 36 -43.63 4.78 -10.15
C ILE A 36 -43.97 5.75 -11.28
N LYS A 37 -43.14 6.77 -11.48
CA LYS A 37 -43.28 7.73 -12.59
C LYS A 37 -42.71 7.17 -13.87
N ASP A 38 -41.44 6.72 -13.83
CA ASP A 38 -40.72 6.17 -14.96
C ASP A 38 -39.51 5.33 -14.50
N TYR A 39 -38.73 4.85 -15.48
CA TYR A 39 -37.55 4.04 -15.28
C TYR A 39 -36.34 4.66 -15.99
N ARG A 40 -35.18 4.51 -15.38
CA ARG A 40 -33.91 4.89 -16.00
C ARG A 40 -32.92 3.73 -15.96
N ILE A 41 -32.25 3.48 -17.07
CA ILE A 41 -31.15 2.51 -17.11
C ILE A 41 -29.86 3.19 -16.67
N GLN A 42 -29.20 2.62 -15.66
CA GLN A 42 -27.87 3.04 -15.23
C GLN A 42 -26.89 1.88 -15.40
N ILE A 43 -25.79 2.13 -16.12
CA ILE A 43 -24.70 1.15 -16.26
C ILE A 43 -23.74 1.35 -15.11
N ILE A 44 -23.48 0.29 -14.36
CA ILE A 44 -22.67 0.28 -13.16
C ILE A 44 -21.63 -0.82 -13.30
N LYS A 45 -20.37 -0.53 -12.99
CA LYS A 45 -19.29 -1.52 -12.96
C LYS A 45 -19.37 -2.32 -11.65
N ASP A 46 -19.19 -3.64 -11.76
CA ASP A 46 -19.06 -4.55 -10.61
C ASP A 46 -17.73 -5.32 -10.70
N VAL A 47 -17.42 -6.11 -9.68
CA VAL A 47 -16.22 -6.95 -9.64
C VAL A 47 -16.18 -7.87 -10.88
N PRO A 48 -15.06 -8.00 -11.57
CA PRO A 48 -14.92 -8.86 -12.74
C PRO A 48 -15.33 -10.30 -12.46
N ILE A 49 -16.05 -10.91 -13.39
CA ILE A 49 -16.42 -12.33 -13.35
C ILE A 49 -15.62 -13.08 -14.41
N ARG A 50 -14.86 -14.11 -14.00
CA ARG A 50 -14.00 -14.92 -14.89
C ARG A 50 -13.09 -14.03 -15.75
N PHE A 51 -12.44 -13.06 -15.15
CA PHE A 51 -11.54 -12.09 -15.78
C PHE A 51 -12.18 -11.17 -16.84
N LYS A 52 -13.52 -11.12 -16.90
CA LYS A 52 -14.25 -10.22 -17.80
C LYS A 52 -14.85 -9.06 -17.05
N THR A 53 -14.80 -7.87 -17.66
CA THR A 53 -15.51 -6.69 -17.16
C THR A 53 -16.96 -7.03 -16.85
N THR A 54 -17.43 -6.73 -15.66
CA THR A 54 -18.83 -6.95 -15.27
C THR A 54 -19.58 -5.63 -15.23
N LEU A 55 -20.63 -5.54 -16.02
CA LEU A 55 -21.51 -4.37 -16.12
C LEU A 55 -22.92 -4.73 -15.66
N LEU A 56 -23.37 -4.05 -14.62
CA LEU A 56 -24.77 -4.14 -14.17
C LEU A 56 -25.57 -3.09 -14.94
N SER A 57 -26.57 -3.55 -15.69
CA SER A 57 -27.58 -2.71 -16.33
C SER A 57 -28.76 -2.58 -15.37
N TYR A 58 -28.67 -1.60 -14.49
CA TYR A 58 -29.64 -1.39 -13.42
C TYR A 58 -30.83 -0.57 -13.92
N ARG A 59 -32.04 -1.18 -13.94
CA ARG A 59 -33.30 -0.52 -14.23
C ARG A 59 -33.81 0.16 -12.96
N LYS A 60 -33.41 1.43 -12.79
CA LYS A 60 -33.69 2.25 -11.61
C LYS A 60 -35.06 2.91 -11.74
N ARG A 61 -35.87 2.85 -10.69
CA ARG A 61 -37.19 3.47 -10.64
C ARG A 61 -37.10 4.91 -10.17
N ARG A 62 -37.88 5.78 -10.82
CA ARG A 62 -38.17 7.12 -10.33
C ARG A 62 -39.61 7.14 -9.81
N TYR A 63 -39.76 7.46 -8.54
CA TYR A 63 -41.04 7.55 -7.85
C TYR A 63 -41.56 8.98 -7.88
N GLN A 64 -42.90 9.11 -7.80
CA GLN A 64 -43.58 10.38 -7.62
C GLN A 64 -44.33 10.33 -6.29
N CYS A 65 -44.08 11.31 -5.43
CA CYS A 65 -44.85 11.46 -4.20
C CYS A 65 -46.28 11.89 -4.51
N LYS A 66 -47.25 11.22 -3.91
CA LYS A 66 -48.67 11.57 -4.10
C LYS A 66 -49.02 12.88 -3.39
N GLU A 67 -48.39 13.15 -2.22
CA GLU A 67 -48.67 14.33 -1.40
C GLU A 67 -48.03 15.61 -1.93
N CYS A 68 -46.71 15.63 -2.13
CA CYS A 68 -45.98 16.84 -2.52
C CYS A 68 -45.65 16.92 -4.02
N GLY A 69 -46.05 15.94 -4.82
CA GLY A 69 -45.80 15.89 -6.27
C GLY A 69 -44.34 15.69 -6.69
N LYS A 70 -43.37 15.84 -5.80
CA LYS A 70 -41.94 15.75 -6.10
C LYS A 70 -41.55 14.35 -6.50
N THR A 71 -40.52 14.28 -7.36
CA THR A 71 -39.98 13.00 -7.84
C THR A 71 -38.60 12.71 -7.25
N PHE A 72 -38.33 11.41 -7.01
CA PHE A 72 -37.06 10.95 -6.47
C PHE A 72 -36.78 9.53 -6.95
N TYR A 73 -35.48 9.14 -6.89
CA TYR A 73 -35.04 7.79 -7.29
C TYR A 73 -35.00 6.85 -6.07
N GLU A 74 -35.31 5.58 -6.30
CA GLU A 74 -35.10 4.53 -5.31
C GLU A 74 -33.63 4.48 -4.85
N LYS A 75 -33.39 4.10 -3.60
CA LYS A 75 -32.06 3.89 -3.04
C LYS A 75 -31.61 2.44 -3.27
N ALA A 76 -30.42 2.26 -3.82
CA ALA A 76 -29.79 0.96 -3.94
C ALA A 76 -28.65 0.85 -2.92
N HIS A 77 -28.72 -0.13 -2.01
CA HIS A 77 -27.71 -0.34 -0.96
C HIS A 77 -26.34 -0.71 -1.51
N PHE A 78 -26.29 -1.34 -2.68
CA PHE A 78 -25.04 -1.74 -3.35
C PHE A 78 -24.38 -0.62 -4.17
N LEU A 79 -25.02 0.56 -4.27
CA LEU A 79 -24.55 1.66 -5.10
C LEU A 79 -24.55 2.98 -4.32
N PRO A 80 -23.37 3.51 -3.97
CA PRO A 80 -23.28 4.83 -3.34
C PRO A 80 -23.86 5.94 -4.22
N LYS A 81 -24.31 7.03 -3.58
CA LYS A 81 -24.88 8.18 -4.29
C LYS A 81 -23.87 8.72 -5.33
N ARG A 82 -24.32 8.91 -6.56
CA ARG A 82 -23.53 9.37 -7.72
C ARG A 82 -22.40 8.41 -8.15
N ALA A 83 -22.32 7.21 -7.61
CA ALA A 83 -21.31 6.24 -8.00
C ALA A 83 -21.65 5.55 -9.34
N ARG A 84 -20.62 5.11 -10.06
CA ARG A 84 -20.70 4.30 -11.28
C ARG A 84 -20.11 2.89 -11.08
N LYS A 85 -19.78 2.53 -9.83
CA LYS A 85 -19.28 1.22 -9.43
C LYS A 85 -19.96 0.81 -8.12
N THR A 86 -20.11 -0.49 -7.91
CA THR A 86 -20.72 -1.04 -6.71
C THR A 86 -19.80 -0.89 -5.49
N THR A 87 -20.36 -0.99 -4.27
CA THR A 87 -19.59 -1.08 -3.02
C THR A 87 -18.65 -2.26 -3.04
N ARG A 88 -19.06 -3.40 -3.64
CA ARG A 88 -18.24 -4.61 -3.77
C ARG A 88 -16.89 -4.36 -4.47
N VAL A 89 -16.87 -3.48 -5.49
CA VAL A 89 -15.59 -3.11 -6.14
C VAL A 89 -14.66 -2.40 -5.16
N THR A 90 -15.21 -1.53 -4.32
CA THR A 90 -14.43 -0.83 -3.28
C THR A 90 -13.92 -1.81 -2.23
N GLU A 91 -14.77 -2.70 -1.73
CA GLU A 91 -14.42 -3.75 -0.78
C GLU A 91 -13.34 -4.68 -1.33
N PHE A 92 -13.50 -5.13 -2.58
CA PHE A 92 -12.50 -5.94 -3.29
C PHE A 92 -11.13 -5.25 -3.34
N ILE A 93 -11.09 -3.95 -3.71
CA ILE A 93 -9.84 -3.18 -3.77
C ILE A 93 -9.21 -3.08 -2.38
N VAL A 94 -10.00 -2.76 -1.34
CA VAL A 94 -9.52 -2.64 0.03
C VAL A 94 -8.92 -3.95 0.54
N ASP A 95 -9.54 -5.09 0.24
CA ASP A 95 -8.99 -6.39 0.62
C ASP A 95 -7.70 -6.71 -0.11
N ARG A 96 -7.59 -6.38 -1.39
CA ARG A 96 -6.36 -6.55 -2.16
C ARG A 96 -5.23 -5.63 -1.70
N LEU A 97 -5.54 -4.42 -1.25
CA LEU A 97 -4.55 -3.50 -0.67
C LEU A 97 -3.88 -4.03 0.60
N LYS A 98 -4.48 -5.00 1.29
CA LYS A 98 -3.88 -5.71 2.43
C LYS A 98 -2.87 -6.78 2.02
N THR A 99 -2.78 -7.10 0.73
CA THR A 99 -1.87 -8.12 0.18
C THR A 99 -0.58 -7.48 -0.34
N LYS A 100 0.36 -8.30 -0.85
CA LYS A 100 1.62 -7.85 -1.46
C LYS A 100 1.48 -7.42 -2.94
N GLN A 101 0.25 -7.22 -3.44
CA GLN A 101 0.01 -6.82 -4.82
C GLN A 101 0.34 -5.34 -5.04
N SER A 102 0.83 -5.00 -6.24
CA SER A 102 0.99 -3.60 -6.63
C SER A 102 -0.36 -2.94 -6.91
N MET A 103 -0.46 -1.61 -6.73
CA MET A 103 -1.68 -0.87 -7.10
C MET A 103 -2.07 -1.05 -8.57
N LYS A 104 -1.08 -1.28 -9.45
CA LYS A 104 -1.31 -1.54 -10.87
C LYS A 104 -1.99 -2.87 -11.10
N ASP A 105 -1.56 -3.92 -10.39
CA ASP A 105 -2.17 -5.26 -10.49
C ASP A 105 -3.57 -5.25 -9.88
N ILE A 106 -3.75 -4.62 -8.72
CA ILE A 106 -5.08 -4.45 -8.10
C ILE A 106 -6.04 -3.71 -9.05
N ALA A 107 -5.57 -2.64 -9.70
CA ALA A 107 -6.36 -1.89 -10.66
C ALA A 107 -6.78 -2.75 -11.85
N LYS A 108 -5.87 -3.59 -12.37
CA LYS A 108 -6.14 -4.56 -13.43
C LYS A 108 -7.15 -5.62 -12.98
N ASP A 109 -6.97 -6.19 -11.80
CA ASP A 109 -7.85 -7.23 -11.25
C ASP A 109 -9.27 -6.70 -10.97
N ALA A 110 -9.39 -5.45 -10.52
CA ALA A 110 -10.68 -4.79 -10.26
C ALA A 110 -11.27 -4.12 -11.52
N ASP A 111 -10.58 -4.15 -12.65
CA ASP A 111 -10.93 -3.45 -13.90
C ASP A 111 -11.24 -1.96 -13.67
N VAL A 112 -10.33 -1.27 -12.97
CA VAL A 112 -10.41 0.18 -12.69
C VAL A 112 -9.07 0.86 -13.01
N SER A 113 -9.05 2.19 -12.98
CA SER A 113 -7.78 2.93 -13.08
C SER A 113 -6.98 2.86 -11.79
N VAL A 114 -5.65 2.96 -11.88
CA VAL A 114 -4.75 3.06 -10.73
C VAL A 114 -5.14 4.22 -9.81
N ASN A 115 -5.55 5.36 -10.38
CA ASN A 115 -6.04 6.51 -9.61
C ASN A 115 -7.29 6.17 -8.77
N THR A 116 -8.13 5.23 -9.21
CA THR A 116 -9.27 4.76 -8.43
C THR A 116 -8.80 3.99 -7.18
N VAL A 117 -7.77 3.16 -7.32
CA VAL A 117 -7.15 2.43 -6.20
C VAL A 117 -6.47 3.41 -5.24
N SER A 118 -5.67 4.33 -5.78
CA SER A 118 -4.94 5.33 -4.98
C SER A 118 -5.87 6.20 -4.12
N ARG A 119 -7.05 6.59 -4.64
CA ARG A 119 -8.02 7.40 -3.87
C ARG A 119 -8.63 6.69 -2.66
N LEU A 120 -8.49 5.37 -2.56
CA LEU A 120 -8.96 4.60 -1.41
C LEU A 120 -7.91 4.47 -0.29
N LEU A 121 -6.66 4.83 -0.55
CA LEU A 121 -5.57 4.75 0.44
C LEU A 121 -5.72 5.75 1.60
N PRO A 122 -5.99 7.06 1.38
CA PRO A 122 -6.02 8.03 2.47
C PRO A 122 -6.99 7.66 3.62
N PRO A 123 -8.21 7.15 3.35
CA PRO A 123 -9.11 6.68 4.40
C PRO A 123 -8.61 5.45 5.17
N LEU A 124 -7.63 4.72 4.61
CA LEU A 124 -7.04 3.53 5.22
C LEU A 124 -5.72 3.82 5.94
N ALA A 125 -5.19 5.03 5.80
CA ALA A 125 -3.96 5.45 6.48
C ALA A 125 -4.20 5.50 7.99
N VAL A 126 -3.40 4.74 8.74
CA VAL A 126 -3.44 4.71 10.20
C VAL A 126 -2.11 5.25 10.71
N SER A 127 -2.14 6.33 11.46
CA SER A 127 -0.94 6.82 12.17
C SER A 127 -0.58 5.86 13.29
N ALA A 128 0.71 5.64 13.48
CA ALA A 128 1.22 4.86 14.60
C ALA A 128 0.81 5.51 15.94
N LYS A 129 0.20 4.72 16.83
CA LYS A 129 -0.17 5.18 18.18
C LYS A 129 0.86 4.81 19.24
N HIS A 130 1.65 3.78 18.98
CA HIS A 130 2.63 3.22 19.88
C HIS A 130 3.94 2.95 19.17
N LEU A 131 5.03 3.04 19.91
CA LEU A 131 6.36 2.68 19.44
C LEU A 131 6.72 1.25 19.90
N PRO A 132 7.41 0.45 19.05
CA PRO A 132 7.82 -0.91 19.43
C PRO A 132 9.04 -0.89 20.35
N GLU A 133 9.29 -1.99 21.03
CA GLU A 133 10.49 -2.17 21.83
C GLU A 133 11.78 -2.17 20.99
N VAL A 134 11.70 -2.72 19.77
CA VAL A 134 12.77 -2.70 18.75
C VAL A 134 12.28 -1.90 17.56
N LEU A 135 12.75 -0.68 17.43
CA LEU A 135 12.40 0.24 16.32
C LEU A 135 13.47 0.16 15.24
N CYS A 136 13.07 -0.29 14.05
CA CYS A 136 13.92 -0.26 12.87
C CYS A 136 13.60 1.00 12.06
N ILE A 137 14.65 1.75 11.71
CA ILE A 137 14.60 2.98 10.91
C ILE A 137 15.48 2.75 9.68
N ASP A 138 14.88 2.78 8.51
CA ASP A 138 15.58 2.60 7.22
C ASP A 138 15.07 3.60 6.20
N GLU A 139 15.92 3.99 5.24
CA GLU A 139 15.52 4.89 4.17
C GLU A 139 15.36 4.17 2.84
N PHE A 140 14.42 4.65 2.07
CA PHE A 140 14.23 4.18 0.70
C PHE A 140 13.97 5.35 -0.25
N LYS A 141 14.35 5.13 -1.51
CA LYS A 141 14.08 6.09 -2.56
C LYS A 141 12.64 5.92 -3.02
N GLY A 142 11.78 6.86 -2.64
CA GLY A 142 10.40 6.91 -3.10
C GLY A 142 10.21 7.84 -4.31
N ASN A 143 8.96 7.95 -4.73
CA ASN A 143 8.55 8.81 -5.85
C ASN A 143 7.44 9.78 -5.41
N THR A 144 7.70 10.57 -4.36
CA THR A 144 6.72 11.52 -3.80
C THR A 144 6.73 12.89 -4.49
N GLY A 145 7.66 13.11 -5.42
CA GLY A 145 7.80 14.38 -6.14
C GLY A 145 8.63 15.46 -5.41
N TYR A 146 8.52 15.55 -4.08
CA TYR A 146 9.24 16.58 -3.30
C TYR A 146 10.55 16.06 -2.71
N TYR A 147 10.50 14.91 -2.02
CA TYR A 147 11.66 14.38 -1.32
C TYR A 147 12.14 13.08 -1.98
N LYS A 148 13.45 13.04 -2.25
CA LYS A 148 14.09 11.88 -2.89
C LYS A 148 14.07 10.63 -2.02
N TYR A 149 14.16 10.80 -0.70
CA TYR A 149 14.24 9.71 0.25
C TYR A 149 13.15 9.86 1.33
N GLN A 150 12.44 8.79 1.55
CA GLN A 150 11.49 8.59 2.64
C GLN A 150 12.09 7.66 3.67
N VAL A 151 11.51 7.68 4.89
CA VAL A 151 11.96 6.83 5.99
C VAL A 151 10.87 5.83 6.34
N SER A 152 11.21 4.55 6.33
CA SER A 152 10.34 3.48 6.80
C SER A 152 10.61 3.18 8.26
N LEU A 153 9.54 3.05 9.04
CA LEU A 153 9.57 2.60 10.42
C LEU A 153 8.97 1.20 10.50
N MET A 154 9.70 0.29 11.12
CA MET A 154 9.26 -1.10 11.28
C MET A 154 9.46 -1.57 12.73
N ASP A 155 8.60 -2.47 13.16
CA ASP A 155 8.80 -3.23 14.39
C ASP A 155 9.79 -4.37 14.11
N GLY A 156 10.96 -4.33 14.74
CA GLY A 156 12.02 -5.32 14.54
C GLY A 156 11.67 -6.71 15.09
N LYS A 157 10.73 -6.83 16.05
CA LYS A 157 10.27 -8.12 16.56
C LYS A 157 9.24 -8.77 15.65
N THR A 158 8.21 -8.04 15.27
CA THR A 158 7.09 -8.56 14.47
C THR A 158 7.33 -8.46 12.98
N ARG A 159 8.34 -7.70 12.55
CA ARG A 159 8.64 -7.37 11.14
C ARG A 159 7.48 -6.70 10.40
N LYS A 160 6.61 -6.02 11.15
CA LYS A 160 5.49 -5.27 10.56
C LYS A 160 5.88 -3.81 10.34
N PRO A 161 5.44 -3.20 9.24
CA PRO A 161 5.59 -1.76 9.05
C PRO A 161 4.75 -1.03 10.11
N ILE A 162 5.30 0.06 10.63
CA ILE A 162 4.64 0.95 11.59
C ILE A 162 4.13 2.18 10.88
N ASP A 163 5.03 2.86 10.14
CA ASP A 163 4.71 4.09 9.44
C ASP A 163 5.77 4.41 8.37
N ILE A 164 5.47 5.40 7.53
CA ILE A 164 6.40 5.98 6.56
C ILE A 164 6.45 7.48 6.78
N ILE A 165 7.65 8.02 7.03
CA ILE A 165 7.89 9.44 7.14
C ILE A 165 8.26 9.97 5.76
N GLU A 166 7.64 11.06 5.34
CA GLU A 166 7.78 11.64 4.01
C GLU A 166 9.21 12.06 3.65
N CYS A 167 10.03 12.39 4.66
CA CYS A 167 11.35 12.94 4.48
C CYS A 167 12.33 12.45 5.54
N ARG A 168 13.61 12.27 5.15
CA ARG A 168 14.69 11.88 6.05
C ARG A 168 15.35 13.04 6.81
N TYR A 169 14.98 14.29 6.53
CA TYR A 169 15.60 15.42 7.21
C TYR A 169 15.27 15.43 8.71
N LYS A 170 16.27 15.83 9.50
CA LYS A 170 16.21 15.80 10.97
C LYS A 170 14.94 16.49 11.51
N THR A 171 14.54 17.62 10.97
CA THR A 171 13.34 18.36 11.37
C THR A 171 12.07 17.52 11.25
N HIS A 172 11.85 16.87 10.11
CA HIS A 172 10.68 15.99 9.89
C HIS A 172 10.66 14.78 10.82
N LEU A 173 11.84 14.21 11.10
CA LEU A 173 11.98 13.11 12.04
C LEU A 173 11.64 13.55 13.47
N LEU A 174 12.13 14.72 13.87
CA LEU A 174 11.83 15.31 15.17
C LEU A 174 10.34 15.59 15.32
N ASP A 175 9.70 16.20 14.33
CA ASP A 175 8.27 16.51 14.32
C ASP A 175 7.44 15.23 14.40
N TYR A 176 7.88 14.15 13.73
CA TYR A 176 7.20 12.88 13.81
C TYR A 176 7.30 12.27 15.21
N PHE A 177 8.50 12.17 15.80
CA PHE A 177 8.70 11.55 17.11
C PHE A 177 8.22 12.40 18.28
N ASN A 178 8.06 13.72 18.11
CA ASN A 178 7.43 14.60 19.08
C ASN A 178 5.94 14.30 19.32
N LYS A 179 5.27 13.60 18.38
CA LYS A 179 3.88 13.13 18.56
C LYS A 179 3.74 12.08 19.66
N PHE A 180 4.84 11.42 20.05
CA PHE A 180 4.87 10.42 21.09
C PHE A 180 5.34 11.01 22.41
N SER A 181 4.65 10.69 23.49
CA SER A 181 5.05 11.10 24.83
C SER A 181 6.43 10.56 25.19
N LEU A 182 7.11 11.20 26.14
CA LEU A 182 8.40 10.73 26.65
C LEU A 182 8.29 9.32 27.23
N GLN A 183 7.16 8.97 27.86
CA GLN A 183 6.92 7.63 28.40
C GLN A 183 6.86 6.59 27.28
N GLU A 184 6.23 6.91 26.16
CA GLU A 184 6.17 6.03 25.00
C GLU A 184 7.56 5.84 24.38
N ARG A 185 8.34 6.91 24.23
CA ARG A 185 9.70 6.88 23.70
C ARG A 185 10.67 6.08 24.60
N LYS A 186 10.48 6.11 25.93
CA LYS A 186 11.26 5.29 26.90
C LYS A 186 11.02 3.79 26.78
N LYS A 187 9.93 3.33 26.14
CA LYS A 187 9.66 1.90 25.90
C LYS A 187 10.57 1.31 24.83
N VAL A 188 11.12 2.14 23.95
CA VAL A 188 12.06 1.68 22.92
C VAL A 188 13.39 1.31 23.58
N LYS A 189 13.78 0.03 23.45
CA LYS A 189 15.03 -0.51 24.00
C LYS A 189 16.14 -0.60 22.97
N TYR A 190 15.78 -0.76 21.69
CA TYR A 190 16.73 -0.86 20.59
C TYR A 190 16.25 -0.02 19.40
N VAL A 191 17.15 0.78 18.84
CA VAL A 191 16.95 1.45 17.54
C VAL A 191 17.93 0.83 16.56
N VAL A 192 17.39 0.12 15.58
CA VAL A 192 18.17 -0.49 14.50
C VAL A 192 18.14 0.46 13.31
N THR A 193 19.30 0.89 12.84
CA THR A 193 19.41 1.86 11.76
C THR A 193 20.69 1.64 10.96
N ASP A 194 20.78 2.28 9.79
CA ASP A 194 22.04 2.36 9.06
C ASP A 194 23.09 3.15 9.87
N LEU A 195 24.32 3.20 9.37
CA LEU A 195 25.43 3.90 10.03
C LEU A 195 25.41 5.43 9.84
N TRP A 196 24.28 6.00 9.37
CA TRP A 196 24.19 7.43 9.17
C TRP A 196 24.11 8.20 10.49
N LYS A 197 25.01 9.14 10.68
CA LYS A 197 25.17 9.91 11.92
C LYS A 197 23.87 10.53 12.41
N THR A 198 23.06 11.08 11.50
CA THR A 198 21.78 11.74 11.84
C THR A 198 20.82 10.79 12.58
N TYR A 199 20.71 9.53 12.18
CA TYR A 199 19.86 8.56 12.86
C TYR A 199 20.40 8.16 14.23
N LYS A 200 21.72 8.03 14.34
CA LYS A 200 22.38 7.77 15.63
C LYS A 200 22.14 8.91 16.62
N ASP A 201 22.33 10.16 16.18
CA ASP A 201 22.12 11.33 17.02
C ASP A 201 20.65 11.48 17.42
N LEU A 202 19.72 11.25 16.49
CA LEU A 202 18.29 11.19 16.75
C LEU A 202 17.96 10.14 17.81
N ALA A 203 18.45 8.91 17.64
CA ALA A 203 18.18 7.82 18.55
C ALA A 203 18.66 8.12 19.97
N ASN A 204 19.86 8.62 20.13
CA ASN A 204 20.45 8.97 21.41
C ASN A 204 19.68 10.11 22.11
N THR A 205 19.14 11.07 21.33
CA THR A 205 18.43 12.23 21.90
C THR A 205 16.97 11.90 22.24
N TYR A 206 16.29 11.13 21.40
CA TYR A 206 14.84 10.92 21.51
C TYR A 206 14.42 9.66 22.27
N PHE A 207 15.29 8.65 22.31
CA PHE A 207 15.01 7.36 22.94
C PHE A 207 16.01 7.09 24.07
N PRO A 208 15.80 7.69 25.26
CA PRO A 208 16.80 7.72 26.32
C PRO A 208 17.21 6.34 26.86
N ASN A 209 16.35 5.33 26.70
CA ASN A 209 16.63 3.96 27.14
C ASN A 209 17.11 3.05 26.00
N ALA A 210 17.21 3.57 24.77
CA ALA A 210 17.50 2.73 23.61
C ALA A 210 18.99 2.59 23.36
N LYS A 211 19.40 1.35 23.03
CA LYS A 211 20.71 1.06 22.45
C LYS A 211 20.61 1.16 20.92
N VAL A 212 21.55 1.91 20.32
CA VAL A 212 21.62 2.00 18.85
C VAL A 212 22.37 0.80 18.31
N VAL A 213 21.76 0.10 17.37
CA VAL A 213 22.28 -1.10 16.72
C VAL A 213 22.43 -0.83 15.22
N ALA A 214 23.62 -1.11 14.68
CA ALA A 214 23.83 -1.00 13.24
C ALA A 214 23.09 -2.13 12.51
N ASP A 215 22.40 -1.79 11.40
CA ASP A 215 21.79 -2.79 10.55
C ASP A 215 22.85 -3.67 9.90
N LYS A 216 22.70 -4.99 10.09
CA LYS A 216 23.59 -6.02 9.56
C LYS A 216 23.83 -5.91 8.05
N PHE A 217 22.77 -5.62 7.28
CA PHE A 217 22.88 -5.51 5.83
C PHE A 217 23.82 -4.36 5.43
N HIS A 218 23.64 -3.19 6.03
CA HIS A 218 24.47 -2.02 5.77
C HIS A 218 25.92 -2.24 6.20
N PHE A 219 26.13 -2.87 7.37
CA PHE A 219 27.47 -3.22 7.84
C PHE A 219 28.19 -4.16 6.86
N VAL A 220 27.54 -5.26 6.45
CA VAL A 220 28.12 -6.21 5.48
C VAL A 220 28.39 -5.55 4.13
N ARG A 221 27.47 -4.70 3.66
CA ARG A 221 27.66 -3.94 2.41
C ARG A 221 28.90 -3.06 2.46
N TYR A 222 29.07 -2.25 3.51
CA TYR A 222 30.24 -1.39 3.64
C TYR A 222 31.54 -2.18 3.76
N SER A 223 31.54 -3.27 4.50
CA SER A 223 32.71 -4.17 4.57
C SER A 223 33.08 -4.74 3.21
N THR A 224 32.07 -5.19 2.45
CA THR A 224 32.28 -5.70 1.08
C THR A 224 32.76 -4.62 0.11
N GLU A 225 32.23 -3.40 0.21
CA GLU A 225 32.66 -2.25 -0.61
C GLU A 225 34.11 -1.85 -0.28
N ALA A 226 34.51 -1.89 1.00
CA ALA A 226 35.89 -1.64 1.41
C ALA A 226 36.86 -2.67 0.81
N VAL A 227 36.53 -3.97 0.89
CA VAL A 227 37.30 -5.06 0.29
C VAL A 227 37.39 -4.89 -1.24
N ASP A 228 36.30 -4.53 -1.92
CA ASP A 228 36.31 -4.29 -3.38
C ASP A 228 37.17 -3.07 -3.76
N SER A 229 37.18 -2.05 -2.91
CA SER A 229 38.04 -0.88 -3.10
C SER A 229 39.53 -1.26 -3.06
N VAL A 230 39.93 -2.03 -2.04
CA VAL A 230 41.33 -2.54 -1.93
C VAL A 230 41.68 -3.43 -3.14
N ARG A 231 40.78 -4.35 -3.51
CA ARG A 231 40.94 -5.19 -4.69
C ARG A 231 41.20 -4.36 -5.95
N LYS A 232 40.47 -3.29 -6.18
CA LYS A 232 40.65 -2.38 -7.33
C LYS A 232 42.02 -1.69 -7.28
N GLN A 233 42.40 -1.18 -6.12
CA GLN A 233 43.72 -0.53 -5.95
C GLN A 233 44.86 -1.48 -6.24
N VAL A 234 44.78 -2.74 -5.82
CA VAL A 234 45.76 -3.78 -6.13
C VAL A 234 45.74 -4.08 -7.64
N GLN A 235 44.55 -4.27 -8.22
CA GLN A 235 44.37 -4.55 -9.63
C GLN A 235 45.02 -3.47 -10.54
N ASP A 236 44.88 -2.19 -10.15
CA ASP A 236 45.41 -1.08 -10.94
C ASP A 236 46.96 -1.03 -10.96
N LYS A 237 47.57 -1.61 -9.95
CA LYS A 237 49.05 -1.74 -9.85
C LYS A 237 49.61 -2.95 -10.61
N LEU A 238 48.76 -3.90 -11.02
CA LEU A 238 49.21 -5.12 -11.69
C LEU A 238 49.44 -4.93 -13.19
N PRO A 239 50.36 -5.70 -13.82
CA PRO A 239 50.52 -5.79 -15.27
C PRO A 239 49.20 -6.17 -15.96
N ARG A 240 48.97 -5.69 -17.19
CA ARG A 240 47.73 -5.91 -17.94
C ARG A 240 47.30 -7.39 -18.06
N ALA A 241 48.30 -8.29 -18.19
CA ALA A 241 48.08 -9.74 -18.28
C ALA A 241 47.48 -10.34 -16.99
N GLU A 242 47.82 -9.80 -15.82
CA GLU A 242 47.35 -10.30 -14.51
C GLU A 242 46.05 -9.68 -14.04
N ARG A 243 45.71 -8.46 -14.54
CA ARG A 243 44.44 -7.76 -14.17
C ARG A 243 43.21 -8.59 -14.41
N LYS A 244 43.17 -9.49 -15.41
CA LYS A 244 42.04 -10.34 -15.73
C LYS A 244 41.64 -11.27 -14.58
N TYR A 245 42.58 -11.75 -13.78
CA TYR A 245 42.30 -12.64 -12.64
C TYR A 245 41.63 -11.90 -11.50
N PHE A 246 41.89 -10.62 -11.32
CA PHE A 246 41.27 -9.78 -10.29
C PHE A 246 39.93 -9.18 -10.73
N LYS A 247 39.69 -9.00 -12.03
CA LYS A 247 38.50 -8.34 -12.57
C LYS A 247 37.19 -9.04 -12.19
N HIS A 248 37.20 -10.37 -12.07
CA HIS A 248 36.02 -11.18 -11.77
C HIS A 248 36.02 -11.76 -10.35
N SER A 249 37.05 -11.50 -9.55
CA SER A 249 37.20 -12.04 -8.19
C SER A 249 36.31 -11.39 -7.13
N ARG A 250 35.60 -10.29 -7.46
CA ARG A 250 34.67 -9.62 -6.52
C ARG A 250 33.68 -10.60 -5.89
N LYS A 251 33.09 -11.52 -6.66
CA LYS A 251 32.14 -12.51 -6.15
C LYS A 251 32.79 -13.48 -5.15
N LEU A 252 34.02 -13.89 -5.39
CA LEU A 252 34.79 -14.76 -4.50
C LEU A 252 35.10 -14.09 -3.17
N LEU A 253 35.46 -12.80 -3.20
CA LEU A 253 35.78 -12.02 -2.00
C LEU A 253 34.53 -11.54 -1.23
N SER A 254 33.37 -11.56 -1.89
CA SER A 254 32.08 -11.09 -1.33
C SER A 254 31.15 -12.23 -0.94
N VAL A 255 31.61 -13.47 -0.94
CA VAL A 255 30.79 -14.64 -0.62
C VAL A 255 30.30 -14.54 0.84
N SER A 256 29.00 -14.56 1.02
CA SER A 256 28.40 -14.62 2.33
C SER A 256 28.79 -15.92 3.04
N TYR A 257 29.03 -15.85 4.34
CA TYR A 257 29.37 -17.00 5.20
C TYR A 257 28.43 -18.20 5.04
N THR A 258 27.18 -17.97 4.67
CA THR A 258 26.20 -19.02 4.35
C THR A 258 26.54 -19.81 3.08
N HIS A 259 27.24 -19.21 2.10
CA HIS A 259 27.70 -19.89 0.91
C HIS A 259 29.00 -20.71 1.15
N LEU A 260 29.85 -20.26 2.05
CA LEU A 260 31.08 -21.01 2.41
C LEU A 260 30.73 -22.33 3.09
N ARG A 261 29.75 -22.35 4.01
CA ARG A 261 29.30 -23.61 4.65
C ARG A 261 28.72 -24.65 3.66
N ALA A 262 28.10 -24.23 2.58
CA ALA A 262 27.54 -25.15 1.59
C ALA A 262 28.61 -25.88 0.75
N HIS A 263 29.84 -25.35 0.69
CA HIS A 263 30.97 -25.98 -0.01
C HIS A 263 31.83 -26.85 0.91
N GLU A 264 31.89 -26.55 2.22
CA GLU A 264 32.66 -27.36 3.17
C GLU A 264 32.00 -28.69 3.56
N THR A 265 30.70 -28.88 3.29
CA THR A 265 29.97 -30.11 3.60
C THR A 265 29.93 -31.12 2.46
N ARG A 266 30.72 -30.92 1.40
CA ARG A 266 30.88 -31.85 0.27
C ARG A 266 32.32 -32.39 0.11
N GLY A 267 33.06 -32.45 1.18
CA GLY A 267 34.32 -33.16 1.28
C GLY A 267 34.17 -34.48 1.99
#